data_8ba38d0deb8265d95adadabd8e31b212
#
_entry.id   8ba38d0deb8265d95adadabd8e31b212
#
_cell.length_a   1.000
_cell.length_b   1.000
_cell.length_c   1.000
_cell.angle_alpha   90.00
_cell.angle_beta   90.00
_cell.angle_gamma   90.00
#
_symmetry.space_group_name_H-M   'P 1'
#
loop_
_entity.id
_entity.type
_entity.pdbx_description
1 polymer ?
#
loop_
_entity_poly.entity_id
_entity_poly.type
_entity_poly.pdbx_seq_one_letter_code
_entity_poly.pdbx_strand_id
1 'polypeptide(L)'
;MKYRMISCEVFARPAYRAAAKSPHIVDIVFTPLRSHVDPHQLRREIQAAIDNTTEGYDAVLLGYGLCGNSTAGLKARGIPLVIPRAHDCCTIFLGSREAFLEYFGQTPSAQWSSVCYYERLGGWYTDCAAGVITPEQAGYMEELVRQYGEDNARYIMEMMTPKKDVGFLTFIETEGFEDPGIRDSFIKHAKEAGKDARFITGSTRLIDALVSGDWNDDEFLVVPPGAEIKPVYDHRSVISC
;
A
#
# COMPACT_ATOMS: atom_id res chain seq x y z
N MET A 1 -11.78 -11.17 19.73
CA MET A 1 -12.49 -10.21 18.86
C MET A 1 -12.68 -10.81 17.46
N LYS A 2 -13.56 -10.22 16.66
CA LYS A 2 -13.76 -10.64 15.28
C LYS A 2 -13.57 -9.43 14.34
N TYR A 3 -12.72 -9.57 13.35
CA TYR A 3 -12.35 -8.49 12.43
C TYR A 3 -12.74 -8.83 10.98
N ARG A 4 -13.18 -7.83 10.24
CA ARG A 4 -13.25 -7.88 8.79
C ARG A 4 -12.00 -7.19 8.23
N MET A 5 -11.12 -7.92 7.57
CA MET A 5 -10.00 -7.33 6.85
C MET A 5 -10.36 -7.11 5.39
N ILE A 6 -10.19 -5.87 4.90
CA ILE A 6 -10.28 -5.49 3.49
C ILE A 6 -8.88 -5.12 3.05
N SER A 7 -8.31 -5.80 2.06
CA SER A 7 -6.91 -5.65 1.70
C SER A 7 -6.69 -5.73 0.19
N CYS A 8 -5.62 -5.10 -0.28
CA CYS A 8 -5.13 -5.37 -1.62
C CYS A 8 -4.68 -6.83 -1.72
N GLU A 9 -5.00 -7.49 -2.84
CA GLU A 9 -4.64 -8.89 -3.06
C GLU A 9 -3.13 -9.16 -3.07
N VAL A 10 -2.30 -8.12 -3.24
CA VAL A 10 -0.84 -8.22 -3.13
C VAL A 10 -0.39 -8.70 -1.75
N PHE A 11 -1.20 -8.45 -0.72
CA PHE A 11 -0.95 -8.91 0.65
C PHE A 11 -1.63 -10.26 0.97
N ALA A 12 -2.16 -11.00 -0.02
CA ALA A 12 -2.91 -12.22 0.26
C ALA A 12 -2.10 -13.23 1.10
N ARG A 13 -0.86 -13.54 0.70
CA ARG A 13 -0.01 -14.47 1.48
C ARG A 13 0.30 -13.96 2.89
N PRO A 14 0.82 -12.73 3.08
CA PRO A 14 1.04 -12.17 4.42
C PRO A 14 -0.24 -12.12 5.25
N ALA A 15 -1.37 -11.70 4.68
CA ALA A 15 -2.64 -11.59 5.38
C ALA A 15 -3.18 -12.95 5.84
N TYR A 16 -3.17 -13.97 4.99
CA TYR A 16 -3.57 -15.33 5.39
C TYR A 16 -2.66 -15.90 6.47
N ARG A 17 -1.34 -15.73 6.34
CA ARG A 17 -0.37 -16.20 7.35
C ARG A 17 -0.61 -15.50 8.69
N ALA A 18 -0.79 -14.20 8.68
CA ALA A 18 -1.03 -13.39 9.88
C ALA A 18 -2.39 -13.76 10.52
N ALA A 19 -3.46 -13.89 9.73
CA ALA A 19 -4.78 -14.28 10.22
C ALA A 19 -4.77 -15.68 10.87
N ALA A 20 -4.04 -16.65 10.29
CA ALA A 20 -3.91 -17.99 10.86
C ALA A 20 -3.17 -18.02 12.21
N LYS A 21 -2.34 -17.01 12.51
CA LYS A 21 -1.61 -16.85 13.77
C LYS A 21 -2.29 -15.91 14.75
N SER A 22 -3.26 -15.11 14.28
CA SER A 22 -3.95 -14.11 15.11
C SER A 22 -4.73 -14.80 16.26
N PRO A 23 -4.76 -14.21 17.47
CA PRO A 23 -5.65 -14.65 18.53
C PRO A 23 -7.12 -14.27 18.26
N HIS A 24 -7.40 -13.63 17.16
CA HIS A 24 -8.72 -13.12 16.76
C HIS A 24 -9.27 -13.85 15.54
N ILE A 25 -10.57 -13.81 15.34
CA ILE A 25 -11.20 -14.28 14.09
C ILE A 25 -11.04 -13.18 13.05
N VAL A 26 -10.43 -13.49 11.91
CA VAL A 26 -10.18 -12.53 10.84
C VAL A 26 -10.77 -13.05 9.52
N ASP A 27 -11.86 -12.44 9.08
CA ASP A 27 -12.45 -12.74 7.77
C ASP A 27 -11.92 -11.75 6.74
N ILE A 28 -11.27 -12.24 5.66
CA ILE A 28 -10.54 -11.40 4.70
C ILE A 28 -11.30 -11.28 3.38
N VAL A 29 -11.35 -10.06 2.85
CA VAL A 29 -11.80 -9.74 1.48
C VAL A 29 -10.68 -9.00 0.76
N PHE A 30 -10.41 -9.37 -0.50
CA PHE A 30 -9.40 -8.72 -1.30
C PHE A 30 -10.00 -7.89 -2.43
N THR A 31 -9.39 -6.73 -2.71
CA THR A 31 -9.61 -6.00 -3.95
C THR A 31 -8.50 -6.35 -4.95
N PRO A 32 -8.81 -6.33 -6.26
CA PRO A 32 -7.82 -6.60 -7.29
C PRO A 32 -6.70 -5.55 -7.29
N LEU A 33 -5.45 -5.99 -7.51
CA LEU A 33 -4.30 -5.10 -7.60
C LEU A 33 -4.47 -4.08 -8.73
N ARG A 34 -5.10 -4.46 -9.83
CA ARG A 34 -5.35 -3.59 -10.98
C ARG A 34 -6.24 -2.39 -10.68
N SER A 35 -7.04 -2.43 -9.62
CA SER A 35 -7.86 -1.28 -9.17
C SER A 35 -7.01 -0.08 -8.74
N HIS A 36 -5.71 -0.26 -8.46
CA HIS A 36 -4.78 0.82 -8.13
C HIS A 36 -4.49 1.80 -9.29
N VAL A 37 -4.82 1.44 -10.53
CA VAL A 37 -4.67 2.32 -11.70
C VAL A 37 -5.60 3.54 -11.60
N ASP A 38 -6.79 3.38 -10.98
CA ASP A 38 -7.72 4.47 -10.71
C ASP A 38 -7.96 4.58 -9.18
N PRO A 39 -7.34 5.57 -8.51
CA PRO A 39 -7.53 5.78 -7.07
C PRO A 39 -8.99 6.01 -6.65
N HIS A 40 -9.80 6.60 -7.51
CA HIS A 40 -11.22 6.82 -7.22
C HIS A 40 -12.03 5.53 -7.34
N GLN A 41 -11.71 4.67 -8.30
CA GLN A 41 -12.32 3.35 -8.40
C GLN A 41 -11.96 2.50 -7.18
N LEU A 42 -10.68 2.44 -6.81
CA LEU A 42 -10.24 1.69 -5.64
C LEU A 42 -10.93 2.17 -4.37
N ARG A 43 -11.05 3.49 -4.17
CA ARG A 43 -11.80 4.06 -3.03
C ARG A 43 -13.25 3.59 -3.01
N ARG A 44 -13.95 3.60 -4.14
CA ARG A 44 -15.34 3.12 -4.23
C ARG A 44 -15.44 1.64 -3.87
N GLU A 45 -14.52 0.82 -4.35
CA GLU A 45 -14.49 -0.62 -4.05
C GLU A 45 -14.25 -0.89 -2.56
N ILE A 46 -13.27 -0.21 -1.95
CA ILE A 46 -12.99 -0.33 -0.52
C ILE A 46 -14.20 0.16 0.29
N GLN A 47 -14.77 1.32 -0.05
CA GLN A 47 -15.94 1.85 0.67
C GLN A 47 -17.14 0.91 0.56
N ALA A 48 -17.39 0.35 -0.61
CA ALA A 48 -18.46 -0.64 -0.79
C ALA A 48 -18.23 -1.90 0.07
N ALA A 49 -16.98 -2.35 0.20
CA ALA A 49 -16.64 -3.47 1.08
C ALA A 49 -16.84 -3.13 2.57
N ILE A 50 -16.52 -1.89 2.98
CA ILE A 50 -16.83 -1.37 4.32
C ILE A 50 -18.34 -1.35 4.55
N ASP A 51 -19.10 -0.79 3.61
CA ASP A 51 -20.55 -0.64 3.69
C ASP A 51 -21.29 -2.00 3.72
N ASN A 52 -20.72 -3.00 3.06
CA ASN A 52 -21.22 -4.38 3.06
C ASN A 52 -20.74 -5.23 4.25
N THR A 53 -19.96 -4.65 5.17
CA THR A 53 -19.59 -5.37 6.39
C THR A 53 -20.79 -5.46 7.32
N THR A 54 -21.27 -6.69 7.48
CA THR A 54 -22.45 -6.99 8.29
C THR A 54 -22.16 -6.89 9.79
N GLU A 55 -23.20 -6.95 10.62
CA GLU A 55 -23.07 -6.98 12.09
C GLU A 55 -22.21 -8.15 12.58
N GLY A 56 -21.64 -7.99 13.77
CA GLY A 56 -20.86 -9.03 14.45
C GLY A 56 -19.33 -8.93 14.26
N TYR A 57 -18.84 -7.82 13.68
CA TYR A 57 -17.41 -7.48 13.69
C TYR A 57 -17.13 -6.36 14.69
N ASP A 58 -15.97 -6.44 15.33
CA ASP A 58 -15.50 -5.43 16.30
C ASP A 58 -14.76 -4.27 15.61
N ALA A 59 -14.15 -4.52 14.45
CA ALA A 59 -13.47 -3.52 13.62
C ALA A 59 -13.35 -3.98 12.16
N VAL A 60 -13.15 -3.02 11.25
CA VAL A 60 -12.68 -3.24 9.88
C VAL A 60 -11.20 -2.89 9.80
N LEU A 61 -10.38 -3.85 9.37
CA LEU A 61 -8.94 -3.68 9.17
C LEU A 61 -8.67 -3.38 7.70
N LEU A 62 -7.93 -2.31 7.41
CA LEU A 62 -7.57 -1.92 6.05
C LEU A 62 -6.11 -2.29 5.77
N GLY A 63 -5.89 -3.32 4.94
CA GLY A 63 -4.56 -3.72 4.45
C GLY A 63 -4.11 -2.84 3.29
N TYR A 64 -3.97 -1.54 3.54
CA TYR A 64 -3.60 -0.50 2.59
C TYR A 64 -2.74 0.57 3.25
N GLY A 65 -1.92 1.26 2.45
CA GLY A 65 -1.43 2.60 2.78
C GLY A 65 -2.38 3.67 2.22
N LEU A 66 -1.89 4.91 2.13
CA LEU A 66 -2.60 6.02 1.48
C LEU A 66 -2.78 5.76 -0.03
N CYS A 67 -1.80 5.09 -0.67
CA CYS A 67 -1.86 4.56 -2.04
C CYS A 67 -2.40 5.58 -3.05
N GLY A 68 -1.70 6.70 -3.25
CA GLY A 68 -2.13 7.75 -4.16
C GLY A 68 -3.47 8.39 -3.77
N ASN A 69 -3.75 8.53 -2.48
CA ASN A 69 -4.99 9.03 -1.90
C ASN A 69 -6.23 8.12 -2.08
N SER A 70 -6.04 6.85 -2.47
CA SER A 70 -7.17 5.91 -2.63
C SER A 70 -7.94 5.68 -1.33
N THR A 71 -7.27 5.77 -0.18
CA THR A 71 -7.92 5.58 1.13
C THR A 71 -8.40 6.88 1.77
N ALA A 72 -8.04 8.06 1.21
CA ALA A 72 -8.55 9.33 1.67
C ALA A 72 -10.07 9.44 1.42
N GLY A 73 -10.82 9.92 2.43
CA GLY A 73 -12.27 10.04 2.37
C GLY A 73 -13.05 8.75 2.64
N LEU A 74 -12.37 7.62 2.95
CA LEU A 74 -13.05 6.42 3.44
C LEU A 74 -13.69 6.70 4.80
N LYS A 75 -14.94 6.28 4.97
CA LYS A 75 -15.75 6.56 6.16
C LYS A 75 -15.99 5.29 6.97
N ALA A 76 -15.68 5.37 8.25
CA ALA A 76 -16.11 4.37 9.21
C ALA A 76 -17.65 4.40 9.35
N ARG A 77 -18.27 3.22 9.45
CA ARG A 77 -19.71 3.09 9.69
C ARG A 77 -19.99 2.85 11.18
N GLY A 78 -20.69 1.80 11.53
CA GLY A 78 -21.04 1.48 12.92
C GLY A 78 -19.89 0.97 13.79
N ILE A 79 -18.77 0.61 13.19
CA ILE A 79 -17.55 0.09 13.84
C ILE A 79 -16.31 0.84 13.36
N PRO A 80 -15.20 0.85 14.13
CA PRO A 80 -13.99 1.57 13.75
C PRO A 80 -13.32 0.93 12.52
N LEU A 81 -12.60 1.79 11.73
CA LEU A 81 -11.62 1.35 10.75
C LEU A 81 -10.23 1.43 11.35
N VAL A 82 -9.36 0.47 11.05
CA VAL A 82 -7.97 0.49 11.44
C VAL A 82 -7.10 0.38 10.20
N ILE A 83 -6.17 1.32 10.03
CA ILE A 83 -5.31 1.40 8.85
C ILE A 83 -3.87 1.72 9.26
N PRO A 84 -2.85 1.06 8.66
CA PRO A 84 -1.45 1.44 8.87
C PRO A 84 -1.19 2.89 8.40
N ARG A 85 -0.38 3.64 9.16
CA ARG A 85 0.14 4.94 8.76
C ARG A 85 1.27 4.78 7.74
N ALA A 86 0.92 4.35 6.55
CA ALA A 86 1.84 4.05 5.46
C ALA A 86 1.48 4.86 4.22
N HIS A 87 2.48 5.40 3.50
CA HIS A 87 2.25 6.11 2.26
C HIS A 87 1.73 5.18 1.16
N ASP A 88 2.26 3.96 1.12
CA ASP A 88 1.95 2.97 0.09
C ASP A 88 2.20 1.53 0.59
N CYS A 89 1.97 0.58 -0.29
CA CYS A 89 2.23 -0.82 -0.03
C CYS A 89 3.73 -1.14 0.14
N CYS A 90 4.66 -0.35 -0.42
CA CYS A 90 6.09 -0.52 -0.20
C CYS A 90 6.43 -0.39 1.29
N THR A 91 5.93 0.66 1.94
CA THR A 91 6.08 0.87 3.39
C THR A 91 5.58 -0.33 4.20
N ILE A 92 4.45 -0.92 3.78
CA ILE A 92 3.87 -2.09 4.46
C ILE A 92 4.76 -3.34 4.25
N PHE A 93 5.28 -3.55 3.03
CA PHE A 93 6.22 -4.65 2.74
C PHE A 93 7.56 -4.51 3.45
N LEU A 94 8.00 -3.29 3.71
CA LEU A 94 9.21 -3.02 4.50
C LEU A 94 8.98 -3.14 6.00
N GLY A 95 7.72 -3.07 6.46
CA GLY A 95 7.31 -3.24 7.83
C GLY A 95 7.40 -1.99 8.69
N SER A 96 7.93 -0.86 8.18
CA SER A 96 7.92 0.43 8.87
C SER A 96 8.22 1.60 7.94
N ARG A 97 7.87 2.83 8.38
CA ARG A 97 8.21 4.07 7.69
C ARG A 97 9.73 4.36 7.74
N GLU A 98 10.37 3.99 8.83
CA GLU A 98 11.82 4.13 9.01
C GLU A 98 12.57 3.30 7.97
N ALA A 99 12.17 2.05 7.76
CA ALA A 99 12.75 1.19 6.72
C ALA A 99 12.50 1.77 5.31
N PHE A 100 11.31 2.35 5.05
CA PHE A 100 11.06 3.05 3.79
C PHE A 100 12.01 4.23 3.61
N LEU A 101 12.20 5.06 4.62
CA LEU A 101 13.12 6.21 4.56
C LEU A 101 14.58 5.76 4.40
N GLU A 102 14.98 4.68 5.05
CA GLU A 102 16.33 4.11 4.93
C GLU A 102 16.62 3.66 3.49
N TYR A 103 15.70 2.89 2.89
CA TYR A 103 15.93 2.29 1.57
C TYR A 103 15.56 3.20 0.40
N PHE A 104 14.55 4.04 0.55
CA PHE A 104 13.96 4.83 -0.53
C PHE A 104 13.95 6.35 -0.28
N GLY A 105 14.36 6.83 0.88
CA GLY A 105 14.30 8.26 1.23
C GLY A 105 15.03 9.18 0.23
N GLN A 106 16.11 8.69 -0.40
CA GLN A 106 16.82 9.43 -1.45
C GLN A 106 16.26 9.20 -2.86
N THR A 107 15.49 8.14 -3.04
CA THR A 107 14.93 7.71 -4.34
C THR A 107 13.52 7.17 -4.15
N PRO A 108 12.56 7.99 -3.66
CA PRO A 108 11.23 7.52 -3.29
C PRO A 108 10.41 6.97 -4.47
N SER A 109 10.77 7.34 -5.69
CA SER A 109 10.16 6.85 -6.93
C SER A 109 10.92 5.66 -7.56
N ALA A 110 11.92 5.08 -6.86
CA ALA A 110 12.63 3.92 -7.38
C ALA A 110 11.68 2.72 -7.54
N GLN A 111 11.79 2.06 -8.69
CA GLN A 111 10.96 0.90 -9.01
C GLN A 111 11.32 -0.28 -8.11
N TRP A 112 10.32 -0.98 -7.63
CA TRP A 112 10.48 -2.14 -6.77
C TRP A 112 9.45 -3.22 -7.07
N SER A 113 9.73 -4.44 -6.65
CA SER A 113 8.81 -5.57 -6.71
C SER A 113 9.05 -6.55 -5.56
N SER A 114 8.25 -7.59 -5.47
CA SER A 114 8.37 -8.71 -4.53
C SER A 114 7.75 -9.97 -5.11
N VAL A 115 7.95 -11.11 -4.47
CA VAL A 115 7.28 -12.37 -4.82
C VAL A 115 5.75 -12.18 -4.88
N CYS A 116 5.16 -11.50 -3.88
CA CYS A 116 3.72 -11.30 -3.81
C CYS A 116 3.17 -10.45 -4.96
N TYR A 117 3.93 -9.45 -5.43
CA TYR A 117 3.57 -8.68 -6.62
C TYR A 117 3.65 -9.51 -7.89
N TYR A 118 4.75 -10.22 -8.07
CA TYR A 118 4.95 -11.06 -9.25
C TYR A 118 3.83 -12.08 -9.43
N GLU A 119 3.46 -12.77 -8.35
CA GLU A 119 2.39 -13.78 -8.37
C GLU A 119 1.02 -13.21 -8.75
N ARG A 120 0.72 -11.95 -8.36
CA ARG A 120 -0.59 -11.34 -8.60
C ARG A 120 -0.68 -10.64 -9.94
N LEU A 121 0.42 -10.11 -10.46
CA LEU A 121 0.46 -9.46 -11.76
C LEU A 121 0.69 -10.44 -12.91
N GLY A 122 1.32 -11.59 -12.63
CA GLY A 122 1.87 -12.46 -13.66
C GLY A 122 3.06 -11.85 -14.40
N GLY A 123 3.76 -10.90 -13.75
CA GLY A 123 4.88 -10.14 -14.28
C GLY A 123 5.46 -9.18 -13.23
N TRP A 124 6.33 -8.26 -13.65
CA TRP A 124 7.01 -7.35 -12.74
C TRP A 124 6.22 -6.06 -12.55
N TYR A 125 6.08 -5.61 -11.30
CA TYR A 125 5.47 -4.30 -10.99
C TYR A 125 6.25 -3.13 -11.62
N THR A 126 7.55 -3.33 -11.87
CA THR A 126 8.41 -2.38 -12.56
C THR A 126 7.96 -2.08 -13.99
N ASP A 127 7.20 -2.99 -14.63
CA ASP A 127 6.68 -2.83 -15.99
C ASP A 127 5.38 -2.02 -16.01
N CYS A 128 4.69 -1.99 -14.87
CA CYS A 128 3.58 -1.08 -14.68
C CYS A 128 4.20 0.30 -14.50
N ALA A 129 3.92 1.23 -15.41
CA ALA A 129 4.39 2.62 -15.36
C ALA A 129 3.86 3.36 -14.12
N ALA A 130 4.19 2.87 -12.93
CA ALA A 130 3.96 3.54 -11.67
C ALA A 130 4.82 4.80 -11.67
N GLY A 131 4.19 5.94 -11.93
CA GLY A 131 4.84 7.25 -11.95
C GLY A 131 5.09 7.86 -13.34
N VAL A 132 4.79 7.15 -14.43
CA VAL A 132 4.67 7.83 -15.74
C VAL A 132 3.22 8.30 -15.87
N ILE A 133 3.03 9.60 -15.72
CA ILE A 133 1.72 10.21 -15.97
C ILE A 133 1.47 10.13 -17.47
N THR A 134 0.53 9.28 -17.84
CA THR A 134 0.04 9.27 -19.21
C THR A 134 -0.81 10.52 -19.46
N PRO A 135 -1.01 10.93 -20.74
CA PRO A 135 -1.92 12.03 -21.07
C PRO A 135 -3.33 11.87 -20.48
N GLU A 136 -3.79 10.62 -20.28
CA GLU A 136 -5.07 10.33 -19.61
C GLU A 136 -5.03 10.68 -18.10
N GLN A 137 -3.87 10.70 -17.50
CA GLN A 137 -3.63 11.16 -16.14
C GLN A 137 -3.45 12.67 -16.03
N ALA A 138 -3.46 13.42 -17.17
CA ALA A 138 -3.42 14.88 -17.17
C ALA A 138 -4.61 15.50 -16.38
N GLY A 139 -5.78 14.86 -16.43
CA GLY A 139 -6.91 15.22 -15.58
C GLY A 139 -6.67 15.02 -14.09
N TYR A 140 -5.70 14.18 -13.70
CA TYR A 140 -5.32 13.97 -12.32
C TYR A 140 -4.62 15.20 -11.72
N MET A 141 -3.80 15.92 -12.50
CA MET A 141 -3.20 17.18 -12.05
C MET A 141 -4.26 18.24 -11.76
N GLU A 142 -5.25 18.39 -12.62
CA GLU A 142 -6.37 19.34 -12.41
C GLU A 142 -7.18 18.99 -11.15
N GLU A 143 -7.39 17.67 -10.91
CA GLU A 143 -8.06 17.20 -9.70
C GLU A 143 -7.23 17.49 -8.45
N LEU A 144 -5.91 17.25 -8.49
CA LEU A 144 -5.00 17.59 -7.40
C LEU A 144 -5.00 19.11 -7.12
N VAL A 145 -4.97 19.94 -8.16
CA VAL A 145 -5.04 21.41 -8.00
C VAL A 145 -6.34 21.83 -7.34
N ARG A 146 -7.46 21.27 -7.78
CA ARG A 146 -8.78 21.56 -7.20
C ARG A 146 -8.88 21.14 -5.74
N GLN A 147 -8.27 20.01 -5.38
CA GLN A 147 -8.38 19.39 -4.06
C GLN A 147 -7.38 19.95 -3.06
N TYR A 148 -6.17 20.30 -3.49
CA TYR A 148 -5.03 20.61 -2.61
C TYR A 148 -4.34 21.94 -2.91
N GLY A 149 -4.77 22.67 -3.93
CA GLY A 149 -4.11 23.86 -4.43
C GLY A 149 -2.88 23.55 -5.31
N GLU A 150 -2.43 24.54 -6.07
CA GLU A 150 -1.42 24.36 -7.11
C GLU A 150 -0.06 23.90 -6.56
N ASP A 151 0.39 24.47 -5.43
CA ASP A 151 1.70 24.15 -4.85
C ASP A 151 1.76 22.72 -4.32
N ASN A 152 0.70 22.27 -3.62
CA ASN A 152 0.61 20.89 -3.12
C ASN A 152 0.41 19.89 -4.26
N ALA A 153 -0.38 20.24 -5.27
CA ALA A 153 -0.54 19.42 -6.47
C ALA A 153 0.80 19.20 -7.17
N ARG A 154 1.58 20.27 -7.33
CA ARG A 154 2.92 20.21 -7.93
C ARG A 154 3.86 19.35 -7.11
N TYR A 155 3.86 19.50 -5.78
CA TYR A 155 4.66 18.66 -4.88
C TYR A 155 4.29 17.18 -4.98
N ILE A 156 3.00 16.83 -4.97
CA ILE A 156 2.52 15.46 -5.14
C ILE A 156 3.00 14.90 -6.49
N MET A 157 2.85 15.68 -7.56
CA MET A 157 3.30 15.29 -8.90
C MET A 157 4.82 15.10 -8.97
N GLU A 158 5.59 15.96 -8.34
CA GLU A 158 7.04 15.82 -8.26
C GLU A 158 7.47 14.56 -7.49
N MET A 159 6.76 14.19 -6.43
CA MET A 159 7.03 12.96 -5.68
C MET A 159 6.63 11.70 -6.47
N MET A 160 5.62 11.79 -7.33
CA MET A 160 5.17 10.69 -8.18
C MET A 160 6.00 10.56 -9.47
N THR A 161 6.64 11.65 -9.93
CA THR A 161 7.47 11.61 -11.14
C THR A 161 8.87 11.10 -10.81
N PRO A 162 9.37 10.05 -11.48
CA PRO A 162 10.72 9.57 -11.28
C PRO A 162 11.74 10.68 -11.59
N LYS A 163 12.38 11.22 -10.56
CA LYS A 163 13.34 12.35 -10.72
C LYS A 163 14.67 11.94 -11.35
N LYS A 164 14.98 10.64 -11.35
CA LYS A 164 16.22 10.08 -11.94
C LYS A 164 16.01 8.61 -12.26
N ASP A 165 16.51 8.18 -13.41
CA ASP A 165 16.77 6.76 -13.63
C ASP A 165 17.86 6.33 -12.65
N VAL A 166 17.45 5.56 -11.64
CA VAL A 166 18.33 5.01 -10.63
C VAL A 166 18.87 3.71 -11.18
N GLY A 167 19.85 3.57 -11.92
CA GLY A 167 20.45 2.38 -12.53
C GLY A 167 20.21 1.00 -11.88
N PHE A 168 19.17 0.86 -11.03
CA PHE A 168 18.79 -0.38 -10.37
C PHE A 168 17.27 -0.57 -10.26
N LEU A 169 16.84 -1.82 -10.18
CA LEU A 169 15.51 -2.25 -9.75
C LEU A 169 15.62 -2.90 -8.37
N THR A 170 14.65 -2.64 -7.49
CA THR A 170 14.68 -3.15 -6.12
C THR A 170 13.74 -4.35 -5.96
N PHE A 171 14.21 -5.41 -5.32
CA PHE A 171 13.41 -6.57 -4.94
C PHE A 171 13.33 -6.67 -3.42
N ILE A 172 12.12 -6.67 -2.89
CA ILE A 172 11.86 -6.82 -1.46
C ILE A 172 11.68 -8.31 -1.16
N GLU A 173 12.64 -8.87 -0.43
CA GLU A 173 12.62 -10.25 0.04
C GLU A 173 12.01 -10.30 1.45
N THR A 174 10.96 -11.08 1.63
CA THR A 174 10.27 -11.22 2.92
C THR A 174 10.36 -12.67 3.39
N GLU A 175 10.81 -12.87 4.62
CA GLU A 175 10.98 -14.18 5.25
C GLU A 175 9.70 -15.02 5.19
N GLY A 176 9.85 -16.27 4.70
CA GLY A 176 8.77 -17.23 4.53
C GLY A 176 7.95 -17.05 3.25
N PHE A 177 8.39 -16.16 2.33
CA PHE A 177 7.82 -15.98 0.99
C PHE A 177 8.89 -16.02 -0.11
N GLU A 178 10.05 -16.60 0.19
CA GLU A 178 11.15 -16.72 -0.76
C GLU A 178 10.77 -17.68 -1.90
N ASP A 179 11.11 -17.27 -3.12
CA ASP A 179 11.02 -18.12 -4.31
C ASP A 179 12.28 -17.91 -5.17
N PRO A 180 13.20 -18.88 -5.18
CA PRO A 180 14.44 -18.78 -5.95
C PRO A 180 14.19 -18.58 -7.45
N GLY A 181 13.16 -19.21 -8.02
CA GLY A 181 12.84 -19.07 -9.44
C GLY A 181 12.37 -17.67 -9.78
N ILE A 182 11.54 -17.05 -8.92
CA ILE A 182 11.12 -15.66 -9.08
C ILE A 182 12.30 -14.71 -8.88
N ARG A 183 13.17 -14.99 -7.89
CA ARG A 183 14.38 -14.20 -7.66
C ARG A 183 15.32 -14.19 -8.88
N ASP A 184 15.60 -15.34 -9.46
CA ASP A 184 16.44 -15.48 -10.65
C ASP A 184 15.80 -14.78 -11.86
N SER A 185 14.48 -14.90 -12.02
CA SER A 185 13.73 -14.20 -13.03
C SER A 185 13.82 -12.68 -12.87
N PHE A 186 13.83 -12.16 -11.63
CA PHE A 186 14.01 -10.72 -11.36
C PHE A 186 15.39 -10.22 -11.78
N ILE A 187 16.45 -10.99 -11.49
CA ILE A 187 17.82 -10.66 -11.91
C ILE A 187 17.89 -10.53 -13.45
N LYS A 188 17.28 -11.50 -14.14
CA LYS A 188 17.22 -11.50 -15.60
C LYS A 188 16.46 -10.28 -16.11
N HIS A 189 15.29 -9.97 -15.53
CA HIS A 189 14.48 -8.80 -15.89
C HIS A 189 15.25 -7.49 -15.69
N ALA A 190 15.92 -7.30 -14.55
CA ALA A 190 16.75 -6.11 -14.30
C ALA A 190 17.85 -5.96 -15.36
N LYS A 191 18.54 -7.05 -15.70
CA LYS A 191 19.58 -7.06 -16.73
C LYS A 191 19.03 -6.70 -18.12
N GLU A 192 17.86 -7.23 -18.49
CA GLU A 192 17.18 -6.91 -19.75
C GLU A 192 16.77 -5.43 -19.81
N ALA A 193 16.43 -4.83 -18.67
CA ALA A 193 16.15 -3.40 -18.55
C ALA A 193 17.43 -2.52 -18.48
N GLY A 194 18.64 -3.12 -18.56
CA GLY A 194 19.90 -2.40 -18.45
C GLY A 194 20.19 -1.86 -17.03
N LYS A 195 19.62 -2.50 -16.01
CA LYS A 195 19.69 -2.08 -14.60
C LYS A 195 20.30 -3.18 -13.72
N ASP A 196 20.84 -2.76 -12.57
CA ASP A 196 21.27 -3.70 -11.54
C ASP A 196 20.08 -4.19 -10.70
N ALA A 197 20.12 -5.44 -10.26
CA ALA A 197 19.17 -5.99 -9.30
C ALA A 197 19.64 -5.68 -7.87
N ARG A 198 18.84 -4.91 -7.11
CA ARG A 198 19.07 -4.61 -5.69
C ARG A 198 18.11 -5.42 -4.84
N PHE A 199 18.63 -6.11 -3.83
CA PHE A 199 17.82 -6.88 -2.88
C PHE A 199 17.82 -6.20 -1.52
N ILE A 200 16.63 -6.10 -0.91
CA ILE A 200 16.44 -5.54 0.42
C ILE A 200 15.49 -6.43 1.23
N THR A 201 15.65 -6.39 2.55
CA THR A 201 14.83 -7.21 3.46
C THR A 201 13.51 -6.51 3.76
N GLY A 202 12.41 -7.24 3.52
CA GLY A 202 11.07 -6.85 3.91
C GLY A 202 10.62 -7.50 5.22
N SER A 203 9.44 -7.07 5.70
CA SER A 203 8.84 -7.58 6.93
C SER A 203 7.32 -7.63 6.81
N THR A 204 6.69 -8.62 7.42
CA THR A 204 5.23 -8.70 7.54
C THR A 204 4.70 -8.03 8.81
N ARG A 205 5.57 -7.43 9.62
CA ARG A 205 5.28 -6.92 10.95
C ARG A 205 4.03 -6.04 11.02
N LEU A 206 3.84 -5.11 10.07
CA LEU A 206 2.66 -4.24 10.06
C LEU A 206 1.36 -5.02 9.78
N ILE A 207 1.39 -6.03 8.93
CA ILE A 207 0.23 -6.89 8.68
C ILE A 207 -0.03 -7.79 9.91
N ASP A 208 1.02 -8.33 10.52
CA ASP A 208 0.92 -9.15 11.73
C ASP A 208 0.31 -8.33 12.89
N ALA A 209 0.80 -7.11 13.14
CA ALA A 209 0.27 -6.19 14.15
C ALA A 209 -1.18 -5.79 13.85
N LEU A 210 -1.51 -5.49 12.58
CA LEU A 210 -2.87 -5.12 12.16
C LEU A 210 -3.89 -6.20 12.56
N VAL A 211 -3.61 -7.46 12.24
CA VAL A 211 -4.57 -8.57 12.53
C VAL A 211 -4.51 -9.08 13.96
N SER A 212 -3.46 -8.78 14.70
CA SER A 212 -3.31 -9.15 16.11
C SER A 212 -3.92 -8.14 17.09
N GLY A 213 -4.40 -6.99 16.58
CA GLY A 213 -4.97 -5.94 17.44
C GLY A 213 -3.92 -5.08 18.14
N ASP A 214 -2.66 -5.17 17.73
CA ASP A 214 -1.54 -4.38 18.28
C ASP A 214 -1.41 -3.05 17.53
N TRP A 215 -2.36 -2.15 17.77
CA TRP A 215 -2.48 -0.87 17.07
C TRP A 215 -1.95 0.28 17.89
N ASN A 216 -0.64 0.48 17.88
CA ASN A 216 -0.06 1.68 18.47
C ASN A 216 -0.32 2.92 17.60
N ASP A 217 -0.50 4.09 18.20
CA ASP A 217 -0.90 5.32 17.52
C ASP A 217 0.17 5.86 16.55
N ASP A 218 1.43 5.50 16.73
CA ASP A 218 2.51 5.91 15.82
C ASP A 218 2.44 5.19 14.47
N GLU A 219 1.94 3.95 14.44
CA GLU A 219 1.93 3.11 13.25
C GLU A 219 0.55 2.88 12.66
N PHE A 220 -0.50 3.07 13.45
CA PHE A 220 -1.88 2.85 13.01
C PHE A 220 -2.75 4.04 13.31
N LEU A 221 -3.73 4.26 12.45
CA LEU A 221 -4.85 5.16 12.68
C LEU A 221 -6.09 4.32 12.99
N VAL A 222 -6.68 4.53 14.14
CA VAL A 222 -8.02 4.03 14.48
C VAL A 222 -9.03 5.13 14.19
N VAL A 223 -9.81 4.95 13.14
CA VAL A 223 -10.86 5.89 12.71
C VAL A 223 -12.15 5.53 13.45
N PRO A 224 -12.67 6.40 14.33
CA PRO A 224 -13.87 6.09 15.08
C PRO A 224 -15.10 6.05 14.17
N PRO A 225 -16.19 5.37 14.60
CA PRO A 225 -17.45 5.34 13.86
C PRO A 225 -17.93 6.74 13.47
N GLY A 226 -18.32 6.90 12.19
CA GLY A 226 -18.79 8.17 11.63
C GLY A 226 -17.69 9.12 11.13
N ALA A 227 -16.43 8.90 11.50
CA ALA A 227 -15.30 9.70 11.00
C ALA A 227 -14.80 9.20 9.64
N GLU A 228 -13.96 10.00 9.00
CA GLU A 228 -13.34 9.69 7.70
C GLU A 228 -11.83 9.84 7.74
N ILE A 229 -11.13 9.10 6.89
CA ILE A 229 -9.68 9.19 6.73
C ILE A 229 -9.34 10.45 5.94
N LYS A 230 -8.43 11.28 6.48
CA LYS A 230 -7.88 12.48 5.84
C LYS A 230 -6.39 12.30 5.59
N PRO A 231 -5.87 12.67 4.42
CA PRO A 231 -4.43 12.66 4.18
C PRO A 231 -3.76 13.76 5.00
N VAL A 232 -2.57 13.46 5.51
CA VAL A 232 -1.66 14.43 6.14
C VAL A 232 -0.36 14.37 5.37
N TYR A 233 0.08 15.53 4.85
CA TYR A 233 1.26 15.60 3.99
C TYR A 233 2.54 15.78 4.81
N ASP A 234 2.73 14.88 5.80
CA ASP A 234 3.97 14.75 6.55
C ASP A 234 4.45 13.28 6.53
N HIS A 235 5.74 13.10 6.79
CA HIS A 235 6.34 11.76 6.83
C HIS A 235 6.02 10.96 8.11
N ARG A 236 5.43 11.60 9.12
CA ARG A 236 5.19 10.99 10.42
C ARG A 236 3.75 10.49 10.58
N SER A 237 2.78 11.34 10.31
CA SER A 237 1.36 11.03 10.55
C SER A 237 0.70 10.34 9.37
N VAL A 238 1.06 10.74 8.14
CA VAL A 238 0.56 10.23 6.84
C VAL A 238 -0.95 10.44 6.67
N ILE A 239 -1.73 10.04 7.67
CA ILE A 239 -3.21 10.10 7.69
C ILE A 239 -3.71 10.51 9.07
N SER A 240 -4.89 11.12 9.09
CA SER A 240 -5.66 11.49 10.30
C SER A 240 -7.15 11.21 10.10
N CYS A 241 -7.97 11.48 11.07
CA CYS A 241 -9.44 11.45 10.96
C CYS A 241 -10.10 12.70 11.57
#